data_69722402706314ff0247eaff7e5fd4a8
#
_entry.id   69722402706314ff0247eaff7e5fd4a8
#
_cell.length_a   1.000
_cell.length_b   1.000
_cell.length_c   1.000
_cell.angle_alpha   90.00
_cell.angle_beta   90.00
_cell.angle_gamma   90.00
#
_symmetry.space_group_name_H-M   'P 1'
#
loop_
_entity.id
_entity.type
_entity.pdbx_description
1 polymer ?
#
loop_
_entity_poly.entity_id
_entity_poly.type
_entity_poly.pdbx_seq_one_letter_code
_entity_poly.pdbx_strand_id
1 'polypeptide(L)'
;MPEFWINLKKISKTTPVNGLKYRKFLISPLDWGLGHATRIIPLIRYLQQLQCQIWIACSGPTEKVLKESFPDINFLNLDGYGVKYHNSKRHFGWKIIAQLPRIMFSVKAEHRWLKKNQSKYKWDGVISDNRYGLFHPQLRSVIITHQVNIKTGLGRWVNKIVKWINAYYLNKFDQCWIPDQSGNINLSGELSHGLIPGNAVYIGPLSRFTDSSKPNKGYLLILLSGPEPQRSLLESILSEQLLGYSGPVKIVRGLPSEAVKHKNSSDIEWFNHLPAIELQEMIAQAAMVICRSGYTTVMDLVRLQKKAIMIPTPGQAEQQYLASYLMKQGMFLSVAQSAFDLQKDLEKAAQFSYSFPLLDYNAYKEVIRQLVNH
;
A
#
# COMPACT_ATOMS: atom_id res chain seq x y z
N MET A 1 -28.96 24.41 7.35
CA MET A 1 -29.19 24.10 5.93
C MET A 1 -28.70 22.69 5.65
N PRO A 2 -29.57 21.72 5.43
CA PRO A 2 -29.20 20.37 5.09
C PRO A 2 -29.82 20.04 3.71
N GLU A 3 -29.04 20.17 2.62
CA GLU A 3 -29.49 19.72 1.30
C GLU A 3 -28.29 19.39 0.40
N PHE A 4 -27.44 18.43 0.82
CA PHE A 4 -26.40 17.90 -0.07
C PHE A 4 -26.23 16.37 -0.02
N TRP A 5 -27.18 15.64 0.57
CA TRP A 5 -27.06 14.20 0.82
C TRP A 5 -28.15 13.34 0.13
N ILE A 6 -28.77 13.83 -0.93
CA ILE A 6 -29.75 13.02 -1.67
C ILE A 6 -29.35 13.08 -3.15
N ASN A 7 -28.57 12.09 -3.64
CA ASN A 7 -28.66 11.55 -5.00
C ASN A 7 -27.50 10.63 -5.40
N LEU A 8 -27.12 9.68 -4.55
CA LEU A 8 -26.22 8.58 -4.97
C LEU A 8 -26.93 7.22 -5.08
N LYS A 9 -28.26 7.19 -5.01
CA LYS A 9 -29.07 5.98 -5.15
C LYS A 9 -29.84 5.96 -6.45
N LYS A 10 -29.19 6.03 -7.59
CA LYS A 10 -29.70 5.56 -8.90
C LYS A 10 -28.64 5.80 -9.98
N ILE A 11 -27.53 5.08 -9.94
CA ILE A 11 -26.86 4.80 -11.20
C ILE A 11 -27.63 3.63 -11.79
N SER A 12 -28.71 3.97 -12.49
CA SER A 12 -29.46 3.07 -13.33
C SER A 12 -28.53 2.42 -14.34
N LYS A 13 -28.85 1.19 -14.73
CA LYS A 13 -28.33 0.52 -15.93
C LYS A 13 -28.46 1.47 -17.12
N THR A 14 -27.51 2.37 -17.34
CA THR A 14 -27.47 3.21 -18.52
C THR A 14 -27.02 2.34 -19.68
N THR A 15 -27.91 2.10 -20.58
CA THR A 15 -27.64 1.56 -21.92
C THR A 15 -26.61 2.46 -22.60
N PRO A 16 -25.55 1.91 -23.24
CA PRO A 16 -24.53 2.74 -23.88
C PRO A 16 -25.14 3.62 -24.97
N VAL A 17 -24.93 4.91 -24.84
CA VAL A 17 -25.21 5.85 -25.91
C VAL A 17 -24.10 5.67 -26.95
N ASN A 18 -24.49 5.23 -28.16
CA ASN A 18 -23.64 5.08 -29.34
C ASN A 18 -22.49 4.09 -29.24
N GLY A 19 -22.74 2.78 -29.35
CA GLY A 19 -21.75 1.78 -29.89
C GLY A 19 -20.38 1.65 -29.20
N LEU A 20 -20.08 2.45 -28.16
CA LEU A 20 -18.86 2.41 -27.39
C LEU A 20 -18.83 1.16 -26.50
N LYS A 21 -18.02 0.21 -26.86
CA LYS A 21 -17.75 -0.99 -26.06
C LYS A 21 -17.03 -0.57 -24.78
N TYR A 22 -17.69 -0.76 -23.63
CA TYR A 22 -17.03 -0.52 -22.33
C TYR A 22 -15.75 -1.35 -22.22
N ARG A 23 -14.62 -0.71 -21.90
CA ARG A 23 -13.38 -1.39 -21.62
C ARG A 23 -13.48 -2.22 -20.35
N LYS A 24 -12.92 -3.42 -20.38
CA LYS A 24 -12.96 -4.40 -19.28
C LYS A 24 -11.58 -4.56 -18.68
N PHE A 25 -11.43 -4.31 -17.40
CA PHE A 25 -10.15 -4.43 -16.71
C PHE A 25 -10.21 -5.43 -15.57
N LEU A 26 -9.17 -6.25 -15.49
CA LEU A 26 -8.85 -7.04 -14.32
C LEU A 26 -7.84 -6.29 -13.46
N ILE A 27 -8.12 -6.13 -12.17
CA ILE A 27 -7.20 -5.53 -11.20
C ILE A 27 -6.88 -6.57 -10.14
N SER A 28 -5.60 -6.76 -9.83
CA SER A 28 -5.21 -7.78 -8.86
C SER A 28 -4.07 -7.31 -7.96
N PRO A 29 -4.40 -6.92 -6.72
CA PRO A 29 -3.41 -6.59 -5.70
C PRO A 29 -2.80 -7.84 -5.08
N LEU A 30 -1.53 -7.72 -4.65
CA LEU A 30 -0.88 -8.75 -3.85
C LEU A 30 -1.48 -8.80 -2.44
N ASP A 31 -1.53 -9.97 -1.84
CA ASP A 31 -2.07 -10.22 -0.50
C ASP A 31 -1.07 -10.02 0.66
N TRP A 32 0.10 -9.43 0.39
CA TRP A 32 1.13 -9.15 1.40
C TRP A 32 0.81 -7.91 2.24
N GLY A 33 -0.31 -7.95 2.95
CA GLY A 33 -0.79 -6.85 3.78
C GLY A 33 -1.75 -5.91 3.09
N LEU A 34 -2.44 -5.11 3.88
CA LEU A 34 -3.53 -4.22 3.42
C LEU A 34 -3.06 -3.06 2.55
N GLY A 35 -1.76 -2.75 2.54
CA GLY A 35 -1.19 -1.66 1.76
C GLY A 35 -1.43 -1.80 0.25
N HIS A 36 -1.33 -3.02 -0.29
CA HIS A 36 -1.62 -3.29 -1.70
C HIS A 36 -3.09 -3.08 -2.03
N ALA A 37 -3.99 -3.53 -1.16
CA ALA A 37 -5.43 -3.29 -1.31
C ALA A 37 -5.76 -1.79 -1.33
N THR A 38 -5.17 -1.04 -0.44
CA THR A 38 -5.54 0.38 -0.25
C THR A 38 -4.97 1.29 -1.32
N ARG A 39 -3.76 1.03 -1.82
CA ARG A 39 -3.13 1.89 -2.84
C ARG A 39 -3.75 1.77 -4.23
N ILE A 40 -4.49 0.68 -4.53
CA ILE A 40 -5.20 0.57 -5.81
C ILE A 40 -6.58 1.24 -5.81
N ILE A 41 -7.10 1.65 -4.65
CA ILE A 41 -8.42 2.29 -4.53
C ILE A 41 -8.56 3.52 -5.45
N PRO A 42 -7.60 4.47 -5.51
CA PRO A 42 -7.71 5.62 -6.41
C PRO A 42 -7.76 5.21 -7.89
N LEU A 43 -7.05 4.16 -8.29
CA LEU A 43 -7.07 3.66 -9.66
C LEU A 43 -8.44 3.06 -10.04
N ILE A 44 -9.01 2.26 -9.12
CA ILE A 44 -10.34 1.66 -9.31
C ILE A 44 -11.39 2.77 -9.45
N ARG A 45 -11.40 3.74 -8.54
CA ARG A 45 -12.34 4.88 -8.60
C ARG A 45 -12.23 5.64 -9.93
N TYR A 46 -11.02 5.86 -10.40
CA TYR A 46 -10.82 6.58 -11.65
C TYR A 46 -11.24 5.77 -12.88
N LEU A 47 -10.99 4.47 -12.93
CA LEU A 47 -11.50 3.58 -13.98
C LEU A 47 -13.04 3.52 -13.99
N GLN A 48 -13.69 3.57 -12.81
CA GLN A 48 -15.15 3.67 -12.72
C GLN A 48 -15.66 5.01 -13.28
N GLN A 49 -14.96 6.13 -13.02
CA GLN A 49 -15.29 7.43 -13.61
C GLN A 49 -15.19 7.42 -15.14
N LEU A 50 -14.26 6.63 -15.68
CA LEU A 50 -14.11 6.39 -17.12
C LEU A 50 -15.10 5.32 -17.66
N GLN A 51 -16.06 4.90 -16.84
CA GLN A 51 -17.09 3.91 -17.19
C GLN A 51 -16.52 2.53 -17.59
N CYS A 52 -15.34 2.17 -17.10
CA CYS A 52 -14.79 0.85 -17.32
C CYS A 52 -15.49 -0.21 -16.47
N GLN A 53 -15.67 -1.41 -17.03
CA GLN A 53 -16.09 -2.58 -16.27
C GLN A 53 -14.89 -3.18 -15.55
N ILE A 54 -15.00 -3.42 -14.25
CA ILE A 54 -13.87 -3.84 -13.42
C ILE A 54 -14.15 -5.18 -12.77
N TRP A 55 -13.15 -6.03 -12.77
CA TRP A 55 -13.05 -7.25 -11.96
C TRP A 55 -11.87 -7.12 -11.03
N ILE A 56 -12.02 -7.57 -9.78
CA ILE A 56 -10.93 -7.60 -8.81
C ILE A 56 -10.61 -9.06 -8.49
N ALA A 57 -9.36 -9.47 -8.71
CA ALA A 57 -8.91 -10.82 -8.36
C ALA A 57 -8.00 -10.77 -7.13
N CYS A 58 -8.49 -11.25 -6.00
CA CYS A 58 -7.78 -11.32 -4.73
C CYS A 58 -8.45 -12.31 -3.78
N SER A 59 -7.89 -12.47 -2.59
CA SER A 59 -8.45 -13.32 -1.51
C SER A 59 -8.15 -12.75 -0.12
N GLY A 60 -8.78 -13.29 0.91
CA GLY A 60 -8.49 -13.01 2.31
C GLY A 60 -8.77 -11.57 2.78
N PRO A 61 -7.92 -11.00 3.66
CA PRO A 61 -8.12 -9.65 4.21
C PRO A 61 -8.16 -8.54 3.15
N THR A 62 -7.39 -8.70 2.06
CA THR A 62 -7.38 -7.80 0.89
C THR A 62 -8.78 -7.71 0.25
N GLU A 63 -9.44 -8.86 0.07
CA GLU A 63 -10.78 -8.93 -0.49
C GLU A 63 -11.81 -8.21 0.41
N LYS A 64 -11.72 -8.40 1.74
CA LYS A 64 -12.63 -7.74 2.68
C LYS A 64 -12.58 -6.22 2.57
N VAL A 65 -11.38 -5.64 2.60
CA VAL A 65 -11.17 -4.19 2.52
C VAL A 65 -11.66 -3.62 1.18
N LEU A 66 -11.45 -4.36 0.09
CA LEU A 66 -11.89 -3.91 -1.22
C LEU A 66 -13.40 -4.07 -1.43
N LYS A 67 -14.03 -5.12 -0.90
CA LYS A 67 -15.50 -5.28 -0.91
C LYS A 67 -16.21 -4.19 -0.10
N GLU A 68 -15.64 -3.79 1.03
CA GLU A 68 -16.14 -2.66 1.82
C GLU A 68 -16.11 -1.36 1.01
N SER A 69 -15.03 -1.13 0.24
CA SER A 69 -14.87 0.08 -0.58
C SER A 69 -15.66 0.04 -1.89
N PHE A 70 -15.93 -1.16 -2.43
CA PHE A 70 -16.52 -1.40 -3.76
C PHE A 70 -17.47 -2.60 -3.75
N PRO A 71 -18.64 -2.51 -3.10
CA PRO A 71 -19.57 -3.63 -2.96
C PRO A 71 -20.16 -4.12 -4.29
N ASP A 72 -20.24 -3.25 -5.31
CA ASP A 72 -20.86 -3.53 -6.60
C ASP A 72 -19.87 -4.06 -7.67
N ILE A 73 -18.60 -4.20 -7.36
CA ILE A 73 -17.60 -4.74 -8.29
C ILE A 73 -17.59 -6.27 -8.26
N ASN A 74 -17.29 -6.89 -9.40
CA ASN A 74 -17.13 -8.34 -9.49
C ASN A 74 -15.82 -8.79 -8.89
N PHE A 75 -15.87 -9.70 -7.91
CA PHE A 75 -14.69 -10.31 -7.29
C PHE A 75 -14.48 -11.74 -7.82
N LEU A 76 -13.21 -12.07 -8.04
CA LEU A 76 -12.75 -13.40 -8.43
C LEU A 76 -11.72 -13.89 -7.41
N ASN A 77 -11.79 -15.16 -7.05
CA ASN A 77 -10.80 -15.73 -6.15
C ASN A 77 -9.47 -15.94 -6.89
N LEU A 78 -8.41 -15.37 -6.34
CA LEU A 78 -7.02 -15.61 -6.74
C LEU A 78 -6.15 -15.61 -5.49
N ASP A 79 -5.66 -16.79 -5.13
CA ASP A 79 -4.81 -16.97 -3.97
C ASP A 79 -3.49 -16.22 -4.10
N GLY A 80 -2.95 -15.81 -2.96
CA GLY A 80 -1.66 -15.14 -2.91
C GLY A 80 -0.48 -16.10 -2.89
N TYR A 81 0.72 -15.54 -2.73
CA TYR A 81 1.96 -16.33 -2.73
C TYR A 81 2.16 -17.15 -1.45
N GLY A 82 1.33 -16.94 -0.44
CA GLY A 82 1.38 -17.67 0.83
C GLY A 82 2.73 -17.58 1.54
N VAL A 83 3.39 -16.43 1.43
CA VAL A 83 4.68 -16.18 2.09
C VAL A 83 4.48 -16.09 3.59
N LYS A 84 5.27 -16.86 4.33
CA LYS A 84 5.25 -16.87 5.80
C LYS A 84 6.43 -16.05 6.35
N TYR A 85 6.11 -15.13 7.24
CA TYR A 85 7.10 -14.39 8.02
C TYR A 85 7.42 -15.15 9.31
N HIS A 86 8.68 -15.10 9.76
CA HIS A 86 9.13 -15.79 10.98
C HIS A 86 9.76 -14.81 11.97
N ASN A 87 9.78 -15.19 13.26
CA ASN A 87 10.26 -14.38 14.40
C ASN A 87 11.75 -14.04 14.36
N SER A 88 12.59 -14.72 13.57
CA SER A 88 14.03 -14.58 13.63
C SER A 88 14.55 -13.39 12.81
N LYS A 89 15.12 -12.39 13.50
CA LYS A 89 15.74 -11.19 12.93
C LYS A 89 16.93 -11.51 11.99
N ARG A 90 17.70 -12.57 12.27
CA ARG A 90 19.01 -12.84 11.68
C ARG A 90 18.99 -13.54 10.32
N HIS A 91 17.86 -14.13 9.92
CA HIS A 91 17.77 -14.99 8.72
C HIS A 91 16.62 -14.61 7.77
N PHE A 92 16.08 -13.41 7.88
CA PHE A 92 14.92 -12.99 7.08
C PHE A 92 15.19 -13.07 5.56
N GLY A 93 16.31 -12.53 5.09
CA GLY A 93 16.66 -12.55 3.67
C GLY A 93 16.86 -13.98 3.11
N TRP A 94 17.56 -14.86 3.86
CA TRP A 94 17.76 -16.25 3.45
C TRP A 94 16.44 -17.04 3.38
N LYS A 95 15.49 -16.74 4.27
CA LYS A 95 14.17 -17.39 4.26
C LYS A 95 13.31 -16.95 3.09
N ILE A 96 13.44 -15.71 2.61
CA ILE A 96 12.80 -15.28 1.36
C ILE A 96 13.41 -16.03 0.18
N ILE A 97 14.74 -16.17 0.12
CA ILE A 97 15.41 -16.93 -0.94
C ILE A 97 14.96 -18.40 -0.92
N ALA A 98 14.85 -19.01 0.24
CA ALA A 98 14.35 -20.38 0.37
C ALA A 98 12.88 -20.55 -0.12
N GLN A 99 12.10 -19.47 -0.15
CA GLN A 99 10.73 -19.46 -0.67
C GLN A 99 10.65 -19.15 -2.18
N LEU A 100 11.76 -18.80 -2.84
CA LEU A 100 11.76 -18.50 -4.29
C LEU A 100 11.12 -19.60 -5.16
N PRO A 101 11.37 -20.92 -4.96
CA PRO A 101 10.70 -21.94 -5.74
C PRO A 101 9.18 -21.89 -5.62
N ARG A 102 8.68 -21.64 -4.39
CA ARG A 102 7.24 -21.49 -4.14
C ARG A 102 6.67 -20.25 -4.82
N ILE A 103 7.38 -19.12 -4.74
CA ILE A 103 6.99 -17.88 -5.43
C ILE A 103 6.93 -18.10 -6.94
N MET A 104 7.95 -18.75 -7.53
CA MET A 104 7.96 -19.08 -8.96
C MET A 104 6.80 -20.01 -9.36
N PHE A 105 6.46 -20.98 -8.51
CA PHE A 105 5.30 -21.84 -8.74
C PHE A 105 4.00 -21.04 -8.71
N SER A 106 3.85 -20.12 -7.74
CA SER A 106 2.68 -19.24 -7.65
C SER A 106 2.58 -18.30 -8.85
N VAL A 107 3.68 -17.73 -9.33
CA VAL A 107 3.73 -16.90 -10.57
C VAL A 107 3.25 -17.71 -11.77
N LYS A 108 3.69 -18.97 -11.92
CA LYS A 108 3.20 -19.85 -12.98
C LYS A 108 1.71 -20.21 -12.84
N ALA A 109 1.24 -20.36 -11.61
CA ALA A 109 -0.18 -20.62 -11.31
C ALA A 109 -1.05 -19.41 -11.67
N GLU A 110 -0.63 -18.19 -11.32
CA GLU A 110 -1.29 -16.94 -11.72
C GLU A 110 -1.38 -16.79 -13.23
N HIS A 111 -0.30 -17.08 -13.95
CA HIS A 111 -0.29 -17.00 -15.41
C HIS A 111 -1.29 -17.98 -16.05
N ARG A 112 -1.34 -19.24 -15.55
CA ARG A 112 -2.33 -20.22 -15.99
C ARG A 112 -3.76 -19.79 -15.65
N TRP A 113 -3.95 -19.24 -14.45
CA TRP A 113 -5.25 -18.71 -14.00
C TRP A 113 -5.73 -17.58 -14.92
N LEU A 114 -4.86 -16.60 -15.23
CA LEU A 114 -5.19 -15.50 -16.13
C LEU A 114 -5.57 -16.02 -17.52
N LYS A 115 -4.76 -16.91 -18.10
CA LYS A 115 -5.00 -17.51 -19.44
C LYS A 115 -6.36 -18.22 -19.50
N LYS A 116 -6.70 -19.01 -18.46
CA LYS A 116 -7.99 -19.72 -18.37
C LYS A 116 -9.16 -18.75 -18.29
N ASN A 117 -9.06 -17.70 -17.48
CA ASN A 117 -10.16 -16.77 -17.25
C ASN A 117 -10.30 -15.73 -18.37
N GLN A 118 -9.23 -15.39 -19.08
CA GLN A 118 -9.28 -14.48 -20.22
C GLN A 118 -10.22 -14.96 -21.32
N SER A 119 -10.26 -16.26 -21.61
CA SER A 119 -11.18 -16.82 -22.60
C SER A 119 -12.65 -16.62 -22.23
N LYS A 120 -12.95 -16.60 -20.92
CA LYS A 120 -14.31 -16.43 -20.37
C LYS A 120 -14.74 -14.97 -20.29
N TYR A 121 -13.89 -14.10 -19.69
CA TYR A 121 -14.26 -12.73 -19.36
C TYR A 121 -13.92 -11.73 -20.45
N LYS A 122 -12.92 -12.05 -21.31
CA LYS A 122 -12.47 -11.21 -22.43
C LYS A 122 -12.14 -9.79 -21.98
N TRP A 123 -11.23 -9.69 -20.98
CA TRP A 123 -10.71 -8.40 -20.53
C TRP A 123 -9.92 -7.71 -21.64
N ASP A 124 -9.90 -6.40 -21.65
CA ASP A 124 -9.08 -5.57 -22.54
C ASP A 124 -7.70 -5.30 -21.93
N GLY A 125 -7.61 -5.28 -20.59
CA GLY A 125 -6.36 -5.06 -19.87
C GLY A 125 -6.34 -5.68 -18.46
N VAL A 126 -5.13 -5.84 -17.93
CA VAL A 126 -4.86 -6.28 -16.57
C VAL A 126 -3.92 -5.32 -15.86
N ILE A 127 -4.29 -4.89 -14.66
CA ILE A 127 -3.47 -4.07 -13.78
C ILE A 127 -3.10 -4.93 -12.57
N SER A 128 -1.87 -5.36 -12.53
CA SER A 128 -1.31 -6.20 -11.48
C SER A 128 -0.57 -5.34 -10.47
N ASP A 129 -0.81 -5.51 -9.18
CA ASP A 129 0.00 -4.88 -8.16
C ASP A 129 0.89 -5.92 -7.48
N ASN A 130 2.17 -5.94 -7.89
CA ASN A 130 3.21 -6.89 -7.44
C ASN A 130 2.87 -8.37 -7.67
N ARG A 131 1.96 -8.73 -8.58
CA ARG A 131 1.70 -10.11 -9.00
C ARG A 131 2.33 -10.38 -10.36
N TYR A 132 3.43 -11.09 -10.35
CA TYR A 132 4.32 -11.24 -11.51
C TYR A 132 3.83 -12.22 -12.59
N GLY A 133 2.77 -12.99 -12.32
CA GLY A 133 2.20 -13.94 -13.28
C GLY A 133 1.07 -13.38 -14.15
N LEU A 134 0.59 -12.17 -13.87
CA LEU A 134 -0.59 -11.60 -14.50
C LEU A 134 -0.25 -10.76 -15.74
N PHE A 135 0.44 -11.35 -16.70
CA PHE A 135 0.69 -10.78 -18.02
C PHE A 135 0.16 -11.71 -19.13
N HIS A 136 -0.25 -11.15 -20.27
CA HIS A 136 -0.80 -11.93 -21.39
C HIS A 136 -0.59 -11.20 -22.72
N PRO A 137 -0.15 -11.89 -23.80
CA PRO A 137 0.21 -11.24 -25.07
C PRO A 137 -0.94 -10.55 -25.80
N GLN A 138 -2.18 -10.88 -25.45
CA GLN A 138 -3.38 -10.27 -26.05
C GLN A 138 -4.05 -9.25 -25.13
N LEU A 139 -3.45 -8.94 -23.97
CA LEU A 139 -3.96 -7.97 -23.01
C LEU A 139 -2.93 -6.88 -22.80
N ARG A 140 -3.41 -5.66 -22.59
CA ARG A 140 -2.57 -4.63 -22.03
C ARG A 140 -2.27 -4.97 -20.57
N SER A 141 -1.05 -5.40 -20.34
CA SER A 141 -0.61 -5.92 -19.06
C SER A 141 0.26 -4.88 -18.38
N VAL A 142 -0.20 -4.39 -17.24
CA VAL A 142 0.51 -3.39 -16.41
C VAL A 142 0.87 -4.01 -15.08
N ILE A 143 2.10 -3.78 -14.61
CA ILE A 143 2.51 -4.10 -13.24
C ILE A 143 2.82 -2.84 -12.45
N ILE A 144 2.29 -2.74 -11.24
CA ILE A 144 2.58 -1.65 -10.29
C ILE A 144 3.62 -2.16 -9.30
N THR A 145 4.73 -1.45 -9.17
CA THR A 145 5.72 -1.73 -8.12
C THR A 145 6.57 -0.50 -7.79
N HIS A 146 6.88 -0.31 -6.51
CA HIS A 146 7.87 0.66 -6.05
C HIS A 146 9.23 0.01 -5.74
N GLN A 147 9.32 -1.32 -5.92
CA GLN A 147 10.54 -2.10 -5.68
C GLN A 147 11.12 -2.61 -7.01
N VAL A 148 11.52 -1.71 -7.87
CA VAL A 148 12.27 -2.07 -9.09
C VAL A 148 13.66 -2.59 -8.72
N ASN A 149 14.29 -1.97 -7.73
CA ASN A 149 15.57 -2.38 -7.17
C ASN A 149 15.35 -3.00 -5.78
N ILE A 150 15.07 -4.30 -5.73
CA ILE A 150 14.80 -5.02 -4.48
C ILE A 150 16.06 -5.06 -3.60
N LYS A 151 15.93 -4.60 -2.36
CA LYS A 151 16.97 -4.70 -1.31
C LYS A 151 16.69 -5.94 -0.46
N THR A 152 17.57 -6.93 -0.51
CA THR A 152 17.40 -8.21 0.21
C THR A 152 17.97 -8.20 1.63
N GLY A 153 18.87 -7.27 1.94
CA GLY A 153 19.67 -7.28 3.17
C GLY A 153 20.79 -8.33 3.19
N LEU A 154 21.04 -9.07 2.10
CA LEU A 154 22.02 -10.16 2.00
C LEU A 154 23.29 -9.79 1.25
N GLY A 155 23.49 -8.50 0.99
CA GLY A 155 24.69 -7.99 0.33
C GLY A 155 24.51 -7.68 -1.16
N ARG A 156 25.55 -7.04 -1.71
CA ARG A 156 25.48 -6.43 -3.06
C ARG A 156 25.30 -7.46 -4.20
N TRP A 157 25.92 -8.62 -4.09
CA TRP A 157 25.84 -9.67 -5.10
C TRP A 157 24.44 -10.29 -5.19
N VAL A 158 23.82 -10.60 -4.04
CA VAL A 158 22.48 -11.12 -3.99
C VAL A 158 21.49 -10.10 -4.53
N ASN A 159 21.63 -8.83 -4.14
CA ASN A 159 20.80 -7.75 -4.68
C ASN A 159 20.90 -7.64 -6.21
N LYS A 160 22.11 -7.82 -6.78
CA LYS A 160 22.32 -7.79 -8.24
C LYS A 160 21.58 -8.92 -8.96
N ILE A 161 21.64 -10.14 -8.41
CA ILE A 161 20.94 -11.31 -8.99
C ILE A 161 19.43 -11.11 -8.89
N VAL A 162 18.93 -10.73 -7.71
CA VAL A 162 17.50 -10.49 -7.49
C VAL A 162 16.98 -9.36 -8.37
N LYS A 163 17.76 -8.30 -8.55
CA LYS A 163 17.43 -7.22 -9.49
C LYS A 163 17.31 -7.71 -10.93
N TRP A 164 18.23 -8.56 -11.39
CA TRP A 164 18.17 -9.11 -12.75
C TRP A 164 16.91 -9.98 -12.94
N ILE A 165 16.61 -10.87 -11.99
CA ILE A 165 15.38 -11.68 -12.01
C ILE A 165 14.14 -10.78 -12.00
N ASN A 166 14.10 -9.76 -11.14
CA ASN A 166 12.99 -8.83 -11.06
C ASN A 166 12.79 -8.11 -12.41
N ALA A 167 13.85 -7.56 -13.00
CA ALA A 167 13.79 -6.88 -14.29
C ALA A 167 13.28 -7.82 -15.40
N TYR A 168 13.69 -9.08 -15.40
CA TYR A 168 13.18 -10.09 -16.36
C TYR A 168 11.66 -10.23 -16.26
N TYR A 169 11.09 -10.29 -15.05
CA TYR A 169 9.65 -10.39 -14.88
C TYR A 169 8.93 -9.09 -15.19
N LEU A 170 9.47 -7.94 -14.79
CA LEU A 170 8.88 -6.62 -15.07
C LEU A 170 8.79 -6.36 -16.58
N ASN A 171 9.78 -6.81 -17.37
CA ASN A 171 9.77 -6.68 -18.82
C ASN A 171 8.78 -7.63 -19.55
N LYS A 172 8.06 -8.50 -18.84
CA LYS A 172 6.95 -9.28 -19.40
C LYS A 172 5.67 -8.47 -19.56
N PHE A 173 5.57 -7.34 -18.88
CA PHE A 173 4.44 -6.44 -18.94
C PHE A 173 4.67 -5.34 -19.99
N ASP A 174 3.61 -4.80 -20.55
CA ASP A 174 3.70 -3.68 -21.49
C ASP A 174 4.21 -2.42 -20.79
N GLN A 175 3.79 -2.21 -19.52
CA GLN A 175 4.25 -1.10 -18.70
C GLN A 175 4.50 -1.53 -17.26
N CYS A 176 5.53 -0.96 -16.65
CA CYS A 176 5.82 -1.05 -15.23
C CYS A 176 5.53 0.31 -14.58
N TRP A 177 4.40 0.40 -13.87
CA TRP A 177 3.99 1.64 -13.20
C TRP A 177 4.66 1.78 -11.85
N ILE A 178 5.39 2.87 -11.68
CA ILE A 178 6.06 3.21 -10.44
C ILE A 178 5.21 4.23 -9.70
N PRO A 179 4.63 3.87 -8.53
CA PRO A 179 3.80 4.79 -7.74
C PRO A 179 4.68 5.78 -6.95
N ASP A 180 5.44 6.58 -7.66
CA ASP A 180 6.32 7.62 -7.14
C ASP A 180 6.45 8.73 -8.18
N GLN A 181 7.13 9.81 -7.84
CA GLN A 181 7.47 10.90 -8.75
C GLN A 181 8.87 10.69 -9.32
N SER A 182 9.06 10.97 -10.61
CA SER A 182 10.39 10.97 -11.23
C SER A 182 11.23 12.14 -10.71
N GLY A 183 12.55 11.93 -10.60
CA GLY A 183 13.46 13.00 -10.19
C GLY A 183 13.95 12.90 -8.75
N ASN A 184 14.58 14.00 -8.26
CA ASN A 184 15.29 13.99 -6.98
C ASN A 184 14.36 14.05 -5.77
N ILE A 185 13.18 14.64 -5.92
CA ILE A 185 12.15 14.68 -4.87
C ILE A 185 11.22 13.49 -5.07
N ASN A 186 11.40 12.45 -4.27
CA ASN A 186 10.65 11.20 -4.37
C ASN A 186 10.54 10.50 -3.01
N LEU A 187 9.71 9.47 -2.91
CA LEU A 187 9.41 8.77 -1.65
C LEU A 187 10.14 7.43 -1.51
N SER A 188 10.56 6.82 -2.61
CA SER A 188 11.12 5.46 -2.62
C SER A 188 12.64 5.40 -2.71
N GLY A 189 13.30 6.52 -3.03
CA GLY A 189 14.74 6.57 -3.22
C GLY A 189 15.24 5.52 -4.21
N GLU A 190 16.34 4.85 -3.91
CA GLU A 190 16.93 3.83 -4.78
C GLU A 190 16.01 2.62 -5.08
N LEU A 191 14.93 2.40 -4.33
CA LEU A 191 14.02 1.28 -4.59
C LEU A 191 13.39 1.36 -5.97
N SER A 192 13.08 2.55 -6.46
CA SER A 192 12.48 2.74 -7.79
C SER A 192 13.20 3.76 -8.67
N HIS A 193 14.36 4.26 -8.25
CA HIS A 193 15.18 5.20 -9.03
C HIS A 193 16.55 4.59 -9.39
N GLY A 194 17.24 5.19 -10.36
CA GLY A 194 18.48 4.70 -10.93
C GLY A 194 18.25 3.81 -12.16
N LEU A 195 18.76 2.60 -12.17
CA LEU A 195 18.52 1.67 -13.29
C LEU A 195 17.13 1.06 -13.18
N ILE A 196 16.24 1.48 -14.06
CA ILE A 196 14.85 1.01 -14.16
C ILE A 196 14.61 0.30 -15.49
N PRO A 197 13.56 -0.57 -15.61
CA PRO A 197 13.15 -1.19 -16.87
C PRO A 197 12.79 -0.13 -17.93
N GLY A 198 13.00 -0.46 -19.22
CA GLY A 198 12.67 0.46 -20.31
C GLY A 198 11.17 0.74 -20.48
N ASN A 199 10.31 -0.12 -19.94
CA ASN A 199 8.85 0.02 -19.90
C ASN A 199 8.33 0.70 -18.63
N ALA A 200 9.22 1.30 -17.81
CA ALA A 200 8.83 1.94 -16.57
C ALA A 200 8.18 3.31 -16.81
N VAL A 201 7.08 3.57 -16.11
CA VAL A 201 6.33 4.83 -16.13
C VAL A 201 6.07 5.28 -14.69
N TYR A 202 6.50 6.48 -14.33
CA TYR A 202 6.15 7.08 -13.04
C TYR A 202 4.72 7.62 -13.07
N ILE A 203 3.89 7.17 -12.14
CA ILE A 203 2.45 7.50 -12.09
C ILE A 203 2.07 8.42 -10.95
N GLY A 204 3.06 8.97 -10.24
CA GLY A 204 2.84 9.70 -8.98
C GLY A 204 2.48 8.79 -7.81
N PRO A 205 2.59 9.27 -6.57
CA PRO A 205 2.21 8.50 -5.39
C PRO A 205 0.72 8.17 -5.39
N LEU A 206 0.38 6.98 -4.89
CA LEU A 206 -1.00 6.51 -4.81
C LEU A 206 -1.48 6.57 -3.36
N SER A 207 -2.42 7.45 -3.07
CA SER A 207 -3.09 7.50 -1.78
C SER A 207 -4.60 7.39 -1.96
N ARG A 208 -5.23 6.61 -1.09
CA ARG A 208 -6.71 6.55 -1.01
C ARG A 208 -7.32 7.80 -0.37
N PHE A 209 -6.48 8.64 0.23
CA PHE A 209 -6.88 9.86 0.92
C PHE A 209 -6.88 11.06 -0.03
N THR A 210 -7.64 12.08 0.34
CA THR A 210 -7.65 13.39 -0.34
C THR A 210 -7.01 14.42 0.57
N ASP A 211 -6.66 15.57 0.02
CA ASP A 211 -6.14 16.68 0.81
C ASP A 211 -7.18 17.07 1.88
N SER A 212 -6.76 17.14 3.12
CA SER A 212 -7.63 17.44 4.24
C SER A 212 -6.88 18.29 5.27
N SER A 213 -7.31 19.51 5.45
CA SER A 213 -6.90 20.36 6.55
C SER A 213 -7.93 20.24 7.66
N LYS A 214 -7.71 19.39 8.63
CA LYS A 214 -8.54 19.28 9.83
C LYS A 214 -7.80 19.86 11.04
N PRO A 215 -8.48 20.51 11.98
CA PRO A 215 -7.85 21.00 13.20
C PRO A 215 -7.26 19.84 13.99
N ASN A 216 -6.06 20.06 14.52
CA ASN A 216 -5.41 19.10 15.42
C ASN A 216 -6.19 18.99 16.73
N LYS A 217 -6.54 17.77 17.13
CA LYS A 217 -7.24 17.46 18.38
C LYS A 217 -6.30 17.03 19.52
N GLY A 218 -5.00 17.07 19.31
CA GLY A 218 -3.99 16.88 20.36
C GLY A 218 -3.71 15.43 20.77
N TYR A 219 -4.31 14.42 20.15
CA TYR A 219 -4.05 13.02 20.52
C TYR A 219 -2.88 12.39 19.75
N LEU A 220 -2.26 11.39 20.39
CA LEU A 220 -1.31 10.48 19.77
C LEU A 220 -2.06 9.39 19.01
N LEU A 221 -1.73 9.17 17.74
CA LEU A 221 -2.28 8.10 16.94
C LEU A 221 -1.25 7.00 16.69
N ILE A 222 -1.59 5.76 17.02
CA ILE A 222 -0.77 4.59 16.76
C ILE A 222 -1.42 3.77 15.65
N LEU A 223 -0.71 3.61 14.52
CA LEU A 223 -1.13 2.81 13.38
C LEU A 223 -0.32 1.52 13.32
N LEU A 224 -0.88 0.44 13.83
CA LEU A 224 -0.24 -0.86 13.76
C LEU A 224 -0.48 -1.51 12.39
N SER A 225 0.56 -2.08 11.84
CA SER A 225 0.52 -2.78 10.56
C SER A 225 1.69 -3.76 10.45
N GLY A 226 1.70 -4.53 9.38
CA GLY A 226 2.75 -5.51 9.08
C GLY A 226 2.35 -6.93 9.43
N PRO A 227 3.22 -7.89 9.08
CA PRO A 227 2.94 -9.31 9.28
C PRO A 227 3.10 -9.72 10.75
N GLU A 228 2.34 -10.74 11.13
CA GLU A 228 2.56 -11.40 12.41
C GLU A 228 3.89 -12.21 12.41
N PRO A 229 4.57 -12.28 13.54
CA PRO A 229 4.24 -11.71 14.85
C PRO A 229 4.77 -10.28 15.09
N GLN A 230 5.40 -9.65 14.11
CA GLN A 230 6.06 -8.34 14.27
C GLN A 230 5.06 -7.21 14.59
N ARG A 231 3.80 -7.32 14.12
CA ARG A 231 2.74 -6.41 14.47
C ARG A 231 2.39 -6.51 15.96
N SER A 232 2.13 -7.75 16.45
CA SER A 232 1.78 -8.00 17.85
C SER A 232 2.92 -7.66 18.82
N LEU A 233 4.17 -7.89 18.42
CA LEU A 233 5.34 -7.48 19.21
C LEU A 233 5.43 -5.96 19.36
N LEU A 234 5.16 -5.19 18.30
CA LEU A 234 5.12 -3.74 18.41
C LEU A 234 3.93 -3.27 19.28
N GLU A 235 2.76 -3.90 19.12
CA GLU A 235 1.58 -3.64 19.96
C GLU A 235 1.91 -3.82 21.44
N SER A 236 2.59 -4.91 21.82
CA SER A 236 2.98 -5.17 23.21
C SER A 236 3.95 -4.13 23.74
N ILE A 237 5.00 -3.77 22.98
CA ILE A 237 5.98 -2.74 23.38
C ILE A 237 5.28 -1.40 23.62
N LEU A 238 4.39 -1.00 22.71
CA LEU A 238 3.68 0.28 22.84
C LEU A 238 2.68 0.25 24.00
N SER A 239 1.94 -0.85 24.18
CA SER A 239 0.99 -0.98 25.29
C SER A 239 1.66 -0.89 26.65
N GLU A 240 2.85 -1.46 26.82
CA GLU A 240 3.64 -1.36 28.05
C GLU A 240 4.08 0.08 28.32
N GLN A 241 4.58 0.77 27.30
CA GLN A 241 5.07 2.15 27.44
C GLN A 241 3.95 3.18 27.61
N LEU A 242 2.75 2.88 27.12
CA LEU A 242 1.57 3.73 27.33
C LEU A 242 1.09 3.78 28.77
N LEU A 243 1.45 2.82 29.62
CA LEU A 243 1.11 2.86 31.04
C LEU A 243 1.68 4.10 31.77
N GLY A 244 2.78 4.67 31.28
CA GLY A 244 3.41 5.88 31.79
C GLY A 244 3.12 7.15 30.99
N TYR A 245 2.24 7.09 30.00
CA TYR A 245 1.93 8.21 29.12
C TYR A 245 0.66 8.94 29.56
N SER A 246 0.76 10.26 29.74
CA SER A 246 -0.36 11.13 30.08
C SER A 246 -0.85 11.87 28.84
N GLY A 247 -1.99 11.49 28.32
CA GLY A 247 -2.61 12.14 27.18
C GLY A 247 -3.50 11.21 26.36
N PRO A 248 -4.37 11.76 25.51
CA PRO A 248 -5.28 10.95 24.72
C PRO A 248 -4.55 10.18 23.63
N VAL A 249 -4.85 8.88 23.50
CA VAL A 249 -4.26 7.97 22.54
C VAL A 249 -5.34 7.23 21.75
N LYS A 250 -5.16 7.14 20.45
CA LYS A 250 -5.99 6.28 19.58
C LYS A 250 -5.12 5.23 18.92
N ILE A 251 -5.55 3.98 18.93
CA ILE A 251 -4.78 2.85 18.42
C ILE A 251 -5.60 2.12 17.35
N VAL A 252 -5.10 2.08 16.12
CA VAL A 252 -5.70 1.32 15.01
C VAL A 252 -4.83 0.10 14.76
N ARG A 253 -5.37 -1.10 14.99
CA ARG A 253 -4.61 -2.36 15.02
C ARG A 253 -4.32 -2.98 13.65
N GLY A 254 -5.05 -2.56 12.60
CA GLY A 254 -4.91 -3.14 11.25
C GLY A 254 -5.44 -4.58 11.13
N LEU A 255 -6.45 -4.95 11.91
CA LEU A 255 -7.04 -6.31 12.01
C LEU A 255 -8.53 -6.32 11.60
N PRO A 256 -8.86 -6.24 10.31
CA PRO A 256 -10.26 -6.11 9.85
C PRO A 256 -11.14 -7.33 10.13
N SER A 257 -10.55 -8.44 10.59
CA SER A 257 -11.26 -9.71 10.78
C SER A 257 -11.38 -10.16 12.23
N GLU A 258 -10.80 -9.42 13.18
CA GLU A 258 -10.79 -9.80 14.59
C GLU A 258 -11.86 -9.06 15.39
N ALA A 259 -12.34 -9.70 16.47
CA ALA A 259 -13.14 -9.02 17.49
C ALA A 259 -12.27 -8.08 18.32
N VAL A 260 -12.85 -7.00 18.85
CA VAL A 260 -12.16 -6.06 19.75
C VAL A 260 -11.83 -6.78 21.06
N LYS A 261 -10.53 -6.94 21.34
CA LYS A 261 -10.05 -7.59 22.56
C LYS A 261 -9.73 -6.62 23.69
N HIS A 262 -9.53 -5.35 23.37
CA HIS A 262 -9.16 -4.31 24.33
C HIS A 262 -10.38 -3.50 24.74
N LYS A 263 -10.46 -3.16 26.02
CA LYS A 263 -11.46 -2.20 26.52
C LYS A 263 -10.90 -0.79 26.38
N ASN A 264 -11.71 0.12 25.91
CA ASN A 264 -11.39 1.55 25.91
C ASN A 264 -11.32 2.04 27.35
N SER A 265 -10.39 2.95 27.63
CA SER A 265 -10.31 3.72 28.87
C SER A 265 -10.60 5.20 28.57
N SER A 266 -10.57 6.07 29.60
CA SER A 266 -10.73 7.51 29.39
C SER A 266 -9.74 8.10 28.41
N ASP A 267 -8.51 7.57 28.38
CA ASP A 267 -7.40 8.16 27.66
C ASP A 267 -6.94 7.33 26.44
N ILE A 268 -7.34 6.05 26.35
CA ILE A 268 -6.92 5.15 25.27
C ILE A 268 -8.13 4.51 24.56
N GLU A 269 -8.29 4.82 23.27
CA GLU A 269 -9.31 4.24 22.41
C GLU A 269 -8.68 3.22 21.45
N TRP A 270 -9.27 2.00 21.36
CA TRP A 270 -8.79 0.92 20.52
C TRP A 270 -9.76 0.62 19.36
N PHE A 271 -9.20 0.53 18.17
CA PHE A 271 -9.92 0.18 16.94
C PHE A 271 -9.20 -0.98 16.25
N ASN A 272 -9.92 -2.04 15.90
CA ASN A 272 -9.30 -3.11 15.12
C ASN A 272 -9.03 -2.71 13.68
N HIS A 273 -9.98 -2.02 13.07
CA HIS A 273 -9.93 -1.48 11.71
C HIS A 273 -10.84 -0.26 11.61
N LEU A 274 -10.55 0.62 10.65
CA LEU A 274 -11.39 1.76 10.33
C LEU A 274 -11.58 1.86 8.81
N PRO A 275 -12.78 2.24 8.35
CA PRO A 275 -13.02 2.65 6.98
C PRO A 275 -12.10 3.80 6.54
N ALA A 276 -11.84 3.91 5.24
CA ALA A 276 -10.85 4.86 4.73
C ALA A 276 -11.13 6.32 5.13
N ILE A 277 -12.40 6.74 5.13
CA ILE A 277 -12.80 8.12 5.47
C ILE A 277 -12.51 8.41 6.94
N GLU A 278 -12.94 7.52 7.84
CA GLU A 278 -12.73 7.67 9.28
C GLU A 278 -11.24 7.64 9.64
N LEU A 279 -10.47 6.74 9.00
CA LEU A 279 -9.02 6.67 9.20
C LEU A 279 -8.32 7.94 8.70
N GLN A 280 -8.73 8.50 7.55
CA GLN A 280 -8.21 9.78 7.06
C GLN A 280 -8.46 10.90 8.06
N GLU A 281 -9.67 11.03 8.57
CA GLU A 281 -10.01 12.05 9.57
C GLU A 281 -9.21 11.87 10.85
N MET A 282 -9.07 10.63 11.32
CA MET A 282 -8.30 10.32 12.51
C MET A 282 -6.82 10.69 12.33
N ILE A 283 -6.21 10.36 11.19
CA ILE A 283 -4.82 10.76 10.88
C ILE A 283 -4.72 12.28 10.81
N ALA A 284 -5.63 12.95 10.10
CA ALA A 284 -5.57 14.40 9.90
C ALA A 284 -5.68 15.18 11.21
N GLN A 285 -6.44 14.67 12.18
CA GLN A 285 -6.65 15.31 13.49
C GLN A 285 -5.62 14.93 14.58
N ALA A 286 -4.76 13.92 14.34
CA ALA A 286 -3.74 13.51 15.30
C ALA A 286 -2.65 14.58 15.49
N ALA A 287 -2.11 14.74 16.67
CA ALA A 287 -0.94 15.58 16.94
C ALA A 287 0.33 14.94 16.35
N MET A 288 0.48 13.65 16.56
CA MET A 288 1.60 12.83 16.10
C MET A 288 1.11 11.43 15.74
N VAL A 289 1.75 10.82 14.74
CA VAL A 289 1.48 9.42 14.35
C VAL A 289 2.68 8.54 14.68
N ILE A 290 2.46 7.36 15.22
CA ILE A 290 3.48 6.29 15.33
C ILE A 290 3.06 5.16 14.41
N CYS A 291 3.93 4.75 13.50
CA CYS A 291 3.60 3.71 12.52
C CYS A 291 4.82 2.94 12.01
N ARG A 292 4.57 1.89 11.21
CA ARG A 292 5.60 1.24 10.39
C ARG A 292 5.94 2.11 9.17
N SER A 293 7.16 1.96 8.64
CA SER A 293 7.62 2.63 7.41
C SER A 293 7.22 1.87 6.13
N GLY A 294 5.97 1.37 6.07
CA GLY A 294 5.44 0.75 4.85
C GLY A 294 5.15 1.81 3.78
N TYR A 295 5.50 1.52 2.53
CA TYR A 295 5.43 2.52 1.44
C TYR A 295 4.05 3.15 1.25
N THR A 296 2.97 2.37 1.38
CA THR A 296 1.60 2.91 1.30
C THR A 296 1.31 3.90 2.44
N THR A 297 1.76 3.60 3.67
CA THR A 297 1.62 4.51 4.80
C THR A 297 2.43 5.80 4.58
N VAL A 298 3.63 5.69 3.98
CA VAL A 298 4.43 6.85 3.58
C VAL A 298 3.66 7.75 2.63
N MET A 299 3.11 7.20 1.54
CA MET A 299 2.32 7.95 0.56
C MET A 299 1.11 8.64 1.21
N ASP A 300 0.41 7.94 2.10
CA ASP A 300 -0.76 8.46 2.81
C ASP A 300 -0.39 9.62 3.77
N LEU A 301 0.69 9.47 4.55
CA LEU A 301 1.12 10.49 5.51
C LEU A 301 1.70 11.74 4.82
N VAL A 302 2.47 11.57 3.73
CA VAL A 302 2.97 12.70 2.94
C VAL A 302 1.82 13.45 2.27
N ARG A 303 0.80 12.75 1.76
CA ARG A 303 -0.43 13.36 1.23
C ARG A 303 -1.12 14.27 2.25
N LEU A 304 -1.20 13.80 3.50
CA LEU A 304 -1.83 14.54 4.59
C LEU A 304 -0.87 15.49 5.33
N GLN A 305 0.40 15.58 4.88
CA GLN A 305 1.46 16.37 5.52
C GLN A 305 1.54 16.10 7.04
N LYS A 306 1.40 14.84 7.44
CA LYS A 306 1.27 14.44 8.83
C LYS A 306 2.60 13.99 9.44
N LYS A 307 2.98 14.65 10.53
CA LYS A 307 4.18 14.30 11.33
C LYS A 307 4.06 12.87 11.87
N ALA A 308 5.15 12.09 11.75
CA ALA A 308 5.16 10.74 12.25
C ALA A 308 6.54 10.29 12.75
N ILE A 309 6.53 9.34 13.69
CA ILE A 309 7.65 8.53 14.10
C ILE A 309 7.50 7.17 13.40
N MET A 310 8.47 6.82 12.58
CA MET A 310 8.49 5.55 11.86
C MET A 310 9.31 4.51 12.58
N ILE A 311 8.70 3.36 12.87
CA ILE A 311 9.35 2.19 13.48
C ILE A 311 9.41 1.07 12.43
N PRO A 312 10.52 0.93 11.67
CA PRO A 312 10.62 -0.09 10.64
C PRO A 312 10.52 -1.50 11.24
N THR A 313 9.88 -2.41 10.51
CA THR A 313 9.80 -3.81 10.91
C THR A 313 11.21 -4.43 10.92
N PRO A 314 11.66 -5.01 12.05
CA PRO A 314 12.97 -5.64 12.13
C PRO A 314 13.15 -6.75 11.09
N GLY A 315 14.24 -6.67 10.32
CA GLY A 315 14.56 -7.63 9.26
C GLY A 315 13.90 -7.36 7.91
N GLN A 316 12.98 -6.41 7.78
CA GLN A 316 12.46 -5.98 6.48
C GLN A 316 13.35 -4.89 5.89
N ALA A 317 14.25 -5.28 4.98
CA ALA A 317 15.24 -4.38 4.38
C ALA A 317 14.62 -3.18 3.65
N GLU A 318 13.45 -3.35 3.03
CA GLU A 318 12.69 -2.26 2.42
C GLU A 318 12.29 -1.21 3.46
N GLN A 319 11.64 -1.62 4.55
CA GLN A 319 11.18 -0.67 5.57
C GLN A 319 12.34 0.02 6.29
N GLN A 320 13.43 -0.71 6.56
CA GLN A 320 14.64 -0.13 7.15
C GLN A 320 15.27 0.91 6.22
N TYR A 321 15.32 0.60 4.93
CA TYR A 321 15.82 1.54 3.93
C TYR A 321 14.92 2.80 3.83
N LEU A 322 13.60 2.62 3.67
CA LEU A 322 12.66 3.74 3.57
C LEU A 322 12.73 4.63 4.79
N ALA A 323 12.72 4.06 6.00
CA ALA A 323 12.82 4.81 7.24
C ALA A 323 14.09 5.67 7.31
N SER A 324 15.24 5.09 6.95
CA SER A 324 16.52 5.82 6.91
C SER A 324 16.55 6.89 5.80
N TYR A 325 16.03 6.57 4.62
CA TYR A 325 15.98 7.49 3.48
C TYR A 325 15.10 8.70 3.80
N LEU A 326 13.87 8.47 4.26
CA LEU A 326 12.90 9.53 4.55
C LEU A 326 13.31 10.39 5.73
N MET A 327 14.02 9.82 6.72
CA MET A 327 14.61 10.58 7.81
C MET A 327 15.72 11.53 7.30
N LYS A 328 16.58 11.09 6.40
CA LYS A 328 17.61 11.93 5.77
C LYS A 328 17.01 13.05 4.93
N GLN A 329 15.83 12.82 4.33
CA GLN A 329 15.09 13.84 3.59
C GLN A 329 14.29 14.80 4.49
N GLY A 330 14.35 14.66 5.82
CA GLY A 330 13.59 15.48 6.75
C GLY A 330 12.08 15.21 6.76
N MET A 331 11.61 14.10 6.16
CA MET A 331 10.17 13.83 6.09
C MET A 331 9.63 13.21 7.36
N PHE A 332 10.37 12.26 7.96
CA PHE A 332 9.90 11.52 9.14
C PHE A 332 11.05 11.20 10.09
N LEU A 333 10.80 11.30 11.38
CA LEU A 333 11.71 10.73 12.38
C LEU A 333 11.64 9.20 12.32
N SER A 334 12.78 8.52 12.38
CA SER A 334 12.85 7.06 12.38
C SER A 334 13.59 6.54 13.59
N VAL A 335 13.03 5.52 14.25
CA VAL A 335 13.61 4.86 15.42
C VAL A 335 13.54 3.34 15.23
N ALA A 336 14.62 2.64 15.54
CA ALA A 336 14.63 1.19 15.52
C ALA A 336 13.74 0.61 16.64
N GLN A 337 12.95 -0.42 16.34
CA GLN A 337 12.03 -1.02 17.33
C GLN A 337 12.72 -1.42 18.65
N SER A 338 13.97 -1.87 18.60
CA SER A 338 14.73 -2.28 19.79
C SER A 338 15.25 -1.12 20.64
N ALA A 339 15.23 0.11 20.12
CA ALA A 339 15.70 1.31 20.80
C ALA A 339 14.56 2.30 21.06
N PHE A 340 13.31 1.92 20.75
CA PHE A 340 12.16 2.78 20.87
C PHE A 340 11.79 3.02 22.33
N ASP A 341 11.69 4.29 22.70
CA ASP A 341 11.24 4.79 24.00
C ASP A 341 10.21 5.91 23.74
N LEU A 342 8.96 5.67 24.14
CA LEU A 342 7.84 6.54 23.77
C LEU A 342 8.06 7.98 24.16
N GLN A 343 8.45 8.23 25.42
CA GLN A 343 8.60 9.60 25.94
C GLN A 343 9.77 10.33 25.25
N LYS A 344 10.95 9.70 25.24
CA LYS A 344 12.15 10.30 24.62
C LYS A 344 11.98 10.52 23.13
N ASP A 345 11.31 9.60 22.42
CA ASP A 345 11.17 9.72 20.99
C ASP A 345 10.04 10.70 20.60
N LEU A 346 9.04 10.93 21.45
CA LEU A 346 8.10 12.05 21.29
C LEU A 346 8.79 13.40 21.49
N GLU A 347 9.70 13.52 22.46
CA GLU A 347 10.50 14.74 22.67
C GLU A 347 11.40 15.02 21.45
N LYS A 348 12.08 13.99 20.90
CA LYS A 348 12.86 14.11 19.66
C LYS A 348 11.97 14.50 18.48
N ALA A 349 10.78 13.93 18.38
CA ALA A 349 9.84 14.23 17.31
C ALA A 349 9.32 15.67 17.38
N ALA A 350 9.16 16.22 18.57
CA ALA A 350 8.79 17.62 18.76
C ALA A 350 9.88 18.60 18.24
N GLN A 351 11.15 18.19 18.34
CA GLN A 351 12.31 18.97 17.88
C GLN A 351 12.69 18.68 16.43
N PHE A 352 12.17 17.61 15.82
CA PHE A 352 12.51 17.23 14.45
C PHE A 352 11.89 18.21 13.43
N SER A 353 12.72 18.70 12.51
CA SER A 353 12.28 19.60 11.44
C SER A 353 11.62 18.81 10.31
N TYR A 354 10.28 18.68 10.37
CA TYR A 354 9.51 18.01 9.33
C TYR A 354 9.37 18.87 8.08
N SER A 355 9.66 18.28 6.92
CA SER A 355 9.50 18.91 5.61
C SER A 355 8.86 17.92 4.63
N PHE A 356 7.68 18.23 4.13
CA PHE A 356 6.96 17.39 3.20
C PHE A 356 6.96 18.00 1.79
N PRO A 357 7.35 17.23 0.76
CA PRO A 357 7.30 17.71 -0.62
C PRO A 357 5.85 17.80 -1.12
N LEU A 358 5.62 18.74 -2.02
CA LEU A 358 4.40 18.75 -2.83
C LEU A 358 4.58 17.78 -3.98
N LEU A 359 3.73 16.75 -4.04
CA LEU A 359 3.78 15.68 -5.04
C LEU A 359 2.48 15.65 -5.84
N ASP A 360 2.56 15.23 -7.11
CA ASP A 360 1.38 15.08 -7.95
C ASP A 360 0.70 13.71 -7.71
N TYR A 361 -0.32 13.71 -6.89
CA TYR A 361 -1.19 12.55 -6.60
C TYR A 361 -2.24 12.30 -7.69
N ASN A 362 -2.21 13.02 -8.81
CA ASN A 362 -3.13 12.85 -9.93
C ASN A 362 -2.44 12.36 -11.21
N ALA A 363 -1.12 12.27 -11.23
CA ALA A 363 -0.35 11.87 -12.42
C ALA A 363 -0.84 10.54 -13.03
N TYR A 364 -1.26 9.59 -12.19
CA TYR A 364 -1.82 8.30 -12.65
C TYR A 364 -3.04 8.44 -13.57
N LYS A 365 -3.80 9.54 -13.48
CA LYS A 365 -5.02 9.74 -14.26
C LYS A 365 -4.72 9.83 -15.76
N GLU A 366 -3.67 10.53 -16.13
CA GLU A 366 -3.26 10.66 -17.53
C GLU A 366 -2.78 9.30 -18.08
N VAL A 367 -1.99 8.58 -17.31
CA VAL A 367 -1.48 7.25 -17.69
C VAL A 367 -2.63 6.24 -17.86
N ILE A 368 -3.66 6.30 -16.97
CA ILE A 368 -4.86 5.46 -17.13
C ILE A 368 -5.67 5.88 -18.36
N ARG A 369 -5.84 7.17 -18.66
CA ARG A 369 -6.54 7.60 -19.90
C ARG A 369 -5.86 7.03 -21.13
N GLN A 370 -4.53 7.10 -21.20
CA GLN A 370 -3.77 6.49 -22.29
C GLN A 370 -3.99 4.98 -22.35
N LEU A 371 -4.00 4.27 -21.23
CA LEU A 371 -4.27 2.84 -21.17
C LEU A 371 -5.69 2.49 -21.69
N VAL A 372 -6.69 3.29 -21.38
CA VAL A 372 -8.09 3.03 -21.76
C VAL A 372 -8.37 3.40 -23.22
N ASN A 373 -7.77 4.47 -23.74
CA ASN A 373 -8.06 5.00 -25.08
C ASN A 373 -7.35 4.23 -26.22
N HIS A 374 -6.31 3.57 -25.93
CA HIS A 374 -5.58 2.76 -26.90
C HIS A 374 -5.99 1.31 -26.84
#